data_a85d90f0cedc30dfcfe0deb4710c7bbc
#
_entry.id   a85d90f0cedc30dfcfe0deb4710c7bbc
#
_cell.length_a   1.000
_cell.length_b   1.000
_cell.length_c   1.000
_cell.angle_alpha   90.00
_cell.angle_beta   90.00
_cell.angle_gamma   90.00
#
_symmetry.space_group_name_H-M   'P 1'
#
loop_
_entity.id
_entity.type
_entity.pdbx_description
1 polymer ?
#
loop_
_entity_poly.entity_id
_entity_poly.type
_entity_poly.pdbx_seq_one_letter_code
_entity_poly.pdbx_strand_id
1 'polypeptide(L)'
;MADASTKGTMGFLSVAALGIGSMVGAGIFALLGQAATVAGSGVYASFLIAGVIAFLSGLSYSRLAVRHPVNGGIVEYLFQAFPSRFVARCLSLIYLLTLVVTVAIVAKAFGKYAALLVVGNDASSTVSNLLAAGIIVLLAVVNLIGNKAVGRAEVALVAVKLGILVLLMAAGLPSIDPALLAQGKSADMLTIISSVALTFFAYAGFGMMANAAANVTNPAKTLPRAILAAIGLVILLYIALALVVLGNLPAAELKKYADTAVAEAARPVLGHFGFIAVSVSALIATASAINATLYSLLNLGKAVAGKDPGGLAFGRWLLGTTGGYVALIALIIMILYSFNLNAIANVAGGAFLLAYLAVFAAHWKLFPDVGGSRLAIAVGAIMMIVVLAVLFGQLWQQQPSALGLFAGLLAACAALAWAMRPGRTTA
;
A
#
# COMPACT_ATOMS: atom_id res chain seq x y z
N MET A 1 2.66 -2.71 40.58
CA MET A 1 1.78 -3.85 40.27
C MET A 1 1.82 -3.99 38.76
N ALA A 2 2.51 -5.01 38.24
CA ALA A 2 2.63 -5.29 36.81
C ALA A 2 1.26 -5.76 36.32
N ASP A 3 0.69 -5.00 35.41
CA ASP A 3 -0.58 -5.28 34.78
C ASP A 3 -0.46 -6.59 33.99
N ALA A 4 -1.42 -7.48 34.20
CA ALA A 4 -1.45 -8.81 33.61
C ALA A 4 -1.37 -8.69 32.08
N SER A 5 -0.26 -9.13 31.50
CA SER A 5 -0.05 -9.20 30.07
C SER A 5 -1.21 -9.96 29.44
N THR A 6 -2.09 -9.27 28.75
CA THR A 6 -3.06 -9.90 27.85
C THR A 6 -2.26 -10.74 26.86
N LYS A 7 -2.27 -12.06 27.03
CA LYS A 7 -1.61 -12.99 26.11
C LYS A 7 -2.13 -12.68 24.71
N GLY A 8 -1.24 -12.29 23.80
CA GLY A 8 -1.61 -12.03 22.42
C GLY A 8 -2.39 -13.22 21.84
N THR A 9 -3.42 -12.94 21.06
CA THR A 9 -4.36 -13.94 20.53
C THR A 9 -4.03 -14.35 19.10
N MET A 10 -3.16 -13.58 18.38
CA MET A 10 -2.82 -13.82 16.98
C MET A 10 -1.63 -14.75 16.82
N GLY A 11 -1.85 -15.92 16.25
CA GLY A 11 -0.80 -16.86 15.85
C GLY A 11 -0.22 -16.56 14.46
N PHE A 12 0.73 -17.39 14.02
CA PHE A 12 1.42 -17.26 12.73
C PHE A 12 0.45 -17.10 11.54
N LEU A 13 -0.55 -17.98 11.42
CA LEU A 13 -1.50 -17.96 10.29
C LEU A 13 -2.34 -16.67 10.28
N SER A 14 -2.78 -16.20 11.47
CA SER A 14 -3.57 -14.97 11.56
C SER A 14 -2.76 -13.74 11.16
N VAL A 15 -1.48 -13.67 11.58
CA VAL A 15 -0.58 -12.57 11.21
C VAL A 15 -0.24 -12.62 9.73
N ALA A 16 0.08 -13.82 9.19
CA ALA A 16 0.36 -13.99 7.76
C ALA A 16 -0.87 -13.64 6.90
N ALA A 17 -2.07 -14.11 7.28
CA ALA A 17 -3.32 -13.77 6.59
C ALA A 17 -3.59 -12.27 6.59
N LEU A 18 -3.35 -11.57 7.71
CA LEU A 18 -3.46 -10.11 7.79
C LEU A 18 -2.51 -9.43 6.78
N GLY A 19 -1.25 -9.87 6.71
CA GLY A 19 -0.27 -9.33 5.78
C GLY A 19 -0.60 -9.61 4.32
N ILE A 20 -0.89 -10.86 3.99
CA ILE A 20 -1.28 -11.26 2.63
C ILE A 20 -2.56 -10.54 2.22
N GLY A 21 -3.56 -10.48 3.12
CA GLY A 21 -4.82 -9.78 2.89
C GLY A 21 -4.64 -8.31 2.58
N SER A 22 -3.71 -7.64 3.28
CA SER A 22 -3.40 -6.23 3.08
C SER A 22 -2.60 -5.97 1.80
N MET A 23 -1.67 -6.86 1.43
CA MET A 23 -0.89 -6.76 0.18
C MET A 23 -1.75 -7.11 -1.03
N VAL A 24 -2.46 -8.26 -1.00
CA VAL A 24 -3.34 -8.71 -2.09
C VAL A 24 -4.66 -7.95 -2.04
N GLY A 25 -4.56 -6.68 -2.33
CA GLY A 25 -5.65 -5.71 -2.40
C GLY A 25 -5.61 -4.98 -3.73
N ALA A 26 -5.78 -3.66 -3.67
CA ALA A 26 -5.77 -2.82 -4.86
C ALA A 26 -4.46 -2.86 -5.65
N GLY A 27 -3.33 -3.11 -4.98
CA GLY A 27 -2.02 -3.06 -5.64
C GLY A 27 -1.94 -3.97 -6.87
N ILE A 28 -2.34 -5.22 -6.75
CA ILE A 28 -2.25 -6.14 -7.89
C ILE A 28 -3.39 -5.93 -8.90
N PHE A 29 -4.62 -5.73 -8.43
CA PHE A 29 -5.77 -5.59 -9.31
C PHE A 29 -5.76 -4.29 -10.13
N ALA A 30 -5.27 -3.19 -9.55
CA ALA A 30 -5.28 -1.88 -10.20
C ALA A 30 -3.95 -1.53 -10.88
N LEU A 31 -2.81 -2.00 -10.37
CA LEU A 31 -1.51 -1.50 -10.80
C LEU A 31 -0.73 -2.46 -11.68
N LEU A 32 -1.09 -3.75 -11.74
CA LEU A 32 -0.38 -4.68 -12.61
C LEU A 32 -0.47 -4.21 -14.07
N GLY A 33 -1.66 -3.90 -14.55
CA GLY A 33 -1.83 -3.41 -15.92
C GLY A 33 -1.15 -2.05 -16.15
N GLN A 34 -1.25 -1.12 -15.19
CA GLN A 34 -0.56 0.18 -15.25
C GLN A 34 0.97 0.00 -15.30
N ALA A 35 1.53 -0.85 -14.45
CA ALA A 35 2.96 -1.16 -14.45
C ALA A 35 3.39 -1.85 -15.76
N ALA A 36 2.54 -2.72 -16.31
CA ALA A 36 2.78 -3.40 -17.58
C ALA A 36 2.72 -2.44 -18.78
N THR A 37 1.92 -1.38 -18.74
CA THR A 37 1.96 -0.34 -19.79
C THR A 37 3.25 0.46 -19.78
N VAL A 38 3.93 0.57 -18.63
CA VAL A 38 5.23 1.24 -18.47
C VAL A 38 6.37 0.30 -18.82
N ALA A 39 6.43 -0.88 -18.16
CA ALA A 39 7.55 -1.82 -18.25
C ALA A 39 7.40 -2.84 -19.40
N GLY A 40 6.27 -2.87 -20.11
CA GLY A 40 6.03 -3.86 -21.15
C GLY A 40 6.21 -5.30 -20.64
N SER A 41 6.92 -6.12 -21.43
CA SER A 41 7.25 -7.50 -21.05
C SER A 41 8.13 -7.61 -19.79
N GLY A 42 8.80 -6.53 -19.36
CA GLY A 42 9.65 -6.51 -18.17
C GLY A 42 8.91 -6.33 -16.83
N VAL A 43 7.58 -6.22 -16.81
CA VAL A 43 6.82 -5.95 -15.57
C VAL A 43 7.01 -7.02 -14.48
N TYR A 44 7.21 -8.30 -14.84
CA TYR A 44 7.52 -9.34 -13.86
C TYR A 44 8.85 -9.10 -13.14
N ALA A 45 9.85 -8.53 -13.85
CA ALA A 45 11.12 -8.12 -13.25
C ALA A 45 10.94 -6.92 -12.31
N SER A 46 10.05 -5.97 -12.64
CA SER A 46 9.69 -4.87 -11.74
C SER A 46 9.04 -5.38 -10.44
N PHE A 47 8.12 -6.35 -10.53
CA PHE A 47 7.55 -7.01 -9.35
C PHE A 47 8.61 -7.77 -8.53
N LEU A 48 9.57 -8.42 -9.18
CA LEU A 48 10.67 -9.09 -8.48
C LEU A 48 11.55 -8.08 -7.73
N ILE A 49 11.98 -7.01 -8.39
CA ILE A 49 12.80 -5.95 -7.75
C ILE A 49 12.03 -5.30 -6.60
N ALA A 50 10.77 -4.93 -6.80
CA ALA A 50 9.91 -4.39 -5.74
C ALA A 50 9.73 -5.38 -4.59
N GLY A 51 9.57 -6.67 -4.90
CA GLY A 51 9.48 -7.75 -3.92
C GLY A 51 10.75 -7.90 -3.09
N VAL A 52 11.93 -7.81 -3.70
CA VAL A 52 13.22 -7.81 -2.98
C VAL A 52 13.31 -6.60 -2.04
N ILE A 53 12.94 -5.41 -2.49
CA ILE A 53 12.90 -4.20 -1.65
C ILE A 53 11.92 -4.40 -0.48
N ALA A 54 10.73 -4.95 -0.76
CA ALA A 54 9.73 -5.25 0.27
C ALA A 54 10.24 -6.29 1.28
N PHE A 55 10.95 -7.31 0.82
CA PHE A 55 11.53 -8.34 1.68
C PHE A 55 12.61 -7.77 2.61
N LEU A 56 13.52 -6.94 2.09
CA LEU A 56 14.54 -6.24 2.89
C LEU A 56 13.89 -5.27 3.89
N SER A 57 12.81 -4.58 3.48
CA SER A 57 12.01 -3.73 4.37
C SER A 57 11.33 -4.55 5.46
N GLY A 58 10.75 -5.70 5.10
CA GLY A 58 10.13 -6.65 6.03
C GLY A 58 11.10 -7.17 7.09
N LEU A 59 12.37 -7.42 6.73
CA LEU A 59 13.43 -7.74 7.69
C LEU A 59 13.60 -6.63 8.72
N SER A 60 13.68 -5.38 8.30
CA SER A 60 13.80 -4.22 9.19
C SER A 60 12.57 -4.04 10.07
N TYR A 61 11.36 -4.11 9.46
CA TYR A 61 10.09 -4.03 10.19
C TYR A 61 9.94 -5.13 11.24
N SER A 62 10.28 -6.37 10.90
CA SER A 62 10.16 -7.50 11.82
C SER A 62 11.04 -7.32 13.06
N ARG A 63 12.27 -6.83 12.88
CA ARG A 63 13.19 -6.56 13.98
C ARG A 63 12.72 -5.43 14.88
N LEU A 64 12.28 -4.32 14.29
CA LEU A 64 11.73 -3.17 15.01
C LEU A 64 10.46 -3.57 15.77
N ALA A 65 9.55 -4.34 15.15
CA ALA A 65 8.31 -4.79 15.76
C ALA A 65 8.52 -5.76 16.92
N VAL A 66 9.55 -6.61 16.86
CA VAL A 66 9.93 -7.50 17.96
C VAL A 66 10.47 -6.70 19.16
N ARG A 67 11.31 -5.69 18.90
CA ARG A 67 11.90 -4.86 19.95
C ARG A 67 10.89 -3.91 20.58
N HIS A 68 9.94 -3.42 19.80
CA HIS A 68 8.91 -2.47 20.20
C HIS A 68 7.52 -3.01 19.82
N PRO A 69 6.98 -3.99 20.56
CA PRO A 69 5.71 -4.64 20.23
C PRO A 69 4.51 -3.77 20.66
N VAL A 70 4.32 -2.65 19.95
CA VAL A 70 3.27 -1.67 20.21
C VAL A 70 2.35 -1.52 19.00
N ASN A 71 1.11 -1.10 19.22
CA ASN A 71 0.13 -0.88 18.13
C ASN A 71 0.38 0.42 17.33
N GLY A 72 1.43 1.18 17.67
CA GLY A 72 1.83 2.41 16.96
C GLY A 72 2.68 2.18 15.71
N GLY A 73 3.20 0.96 15.51
CA GLY A 73 3.97 0.58 14.32
C GLY A 73 5.09 1.57 13.99
N ILE A 74 5.13 1.98 12.72
CA ILE A 74 6.18 2.88 12.18
C ILE A 74 6.28 4.22 12.95
N VAL A 75 5.16 4.80 13.39
CA VAL A 75 5.17 6.07 14.12
C VAL A 75 6.01 5.94 15.40
N GLU A 76 5.83 4.85 16.14
CA GLU A 76 6.62 4.59 17.35
C GLU A 76 8.11 4.47 17.04
N TYR A 77 8.47 3.69 16.01
CA TYR A 77 9.87 3.49 15.61
C TYR A 77 10.55 4.82 15.23
N LEU A 78 9.82 5.70 14.53
CA LEU A 78 10.35 7.01 14.13
C LEU A 78 10.56 7.93 15.35
N PHE A 79 9.62 7.96 16.30
CA PHE A 79 9.79 8.77 17.51
C PHE A 79 10.90 8.26 18.44
N GLN A 80 11.20 6.97 18.42
CA GLN A 80 12.32 6.39 19.17
C GLN A 80 13.67 6.60 18.47
N ALA A 81 13.72 6.49 17.13
CA ALA A 81 14.94 6.60 16.37
C ALA A 81 15.47 8.04 16.22
N PHE A 82 14.57 9.02 16.17
CA PHE A 82 14.93 10.39 15.89
C PHE A 82 14.79 11.29 17.13
N PRO A 83 15.90 11.83 17.70
CA PRO A 83 15.86 12.74 18.85
C PRO A 83 15.09 14.03 18.55
N SER A 84 15.16 14.51 17.29
CA SER A 84 14.39 15.67 16.85
C SER A 84 12.91 15.30 16.67
N ARG A 85 12.06 15.77 17.58
CA ARG A 85 10.60 15.59 17.49
C ARG A 85 10.02 16.13 16.18
N PHE A 86 10.64 17.18 15.61
CA PHE A 86 10.23 17.71 14.31
C PHE A 86 10.44 16.69 13.19
N VAL A 87 11.64 16.07 13.13
CA VAL A 87 11.95 15.05 12.12
C VAL A 87 11.04 13.83 12.28
N ALA A 88 10.90 13.30 13.51
CA ALA A 88 10.03 12.16 13.77
C ALA A 88 8.58 12.43 13.35
N ARG A 89 8.09 13.63 13.63
CA ARG A 89 6.74 14.08 13.26
C ARG A 89 6.58 14.23 11.75
N CYS A 90 7.53 14.87 11.07
CA CYS A 90 7.55 15.00 9.61
C CYS A 90 7.47 13.61 8.93
N LEU A 91 8.31 12.67 9.34
CA LEU A 91 8.33 11.32 8.79
C LEU A 91 7.05 10.54 9.10
N SER A 92 6.47 10.73 10.29
CA SER A 92 5.18 10.14 10.66
C SER A 92 4.03 10.70 9.82
N LEU A 93 4.04 12.00 9.51
CA LEU A 93 3.04 12.63 8.64
C LEU A 93 3.20 12.18 7.19
N ILE A 94 4.42 11.97 6.70
CA ILE A 94 4.66 11.36 5.39
C ILE A 94 4.06 9.95 5.35
N TYR A 95 4.19 9.17 6.42
CA TYR A 95 3.52 7.86 6.48
C TYR A 95 2.00 7.98 6.52
N LEU A 96 1.42 8.91 7.27
CA LEU A 96 -0.03 9.18 7.23
C LEU A 96 -0.49 9.61 5.82
N LEU A 97 0.33 10.39 5.13
CA LEU A 97 0.09 10.74 3.73
C LEU A 97 -0.01 9.50 2.84
N THR A 98 0.83 8.47 3.06
CA THR A 98 0.69 7.22 2.30
C THR A 98 -0.68 6.60 2.44
N LEU A 99 -1.29 6.67 3.64
CA LEU A 99 -2.64 6.15 3.88
C LEU A 99 -3.71 6.97 3.13
N VAL A 100 -3.60 8.31 3.13
CA VAL A 100 -4.50 9.20 2.40
C VAL A 100 -4.49 8.87 0.91
N VAL A 101 -3.30 8.79 0.31
CA VAL A 101 -3.15 8.50 -1.13
C VAL A 101 -3.56 7.07 -1.44
N THR A 102 -3.31 6.12 -0.52
CA THR A 102 -3.77 4.73 -0.66
C THR A 102 -5.28 4.63 -0.75
N VAL A 103 -6.04 5.31 0.12
CA VAL A 103 -7.50 5.28 0.02
C VAL A 103 -7.95 5.83 -1.34
N ALA A 104 -7.36 6.92 -1.83
CA ALA A 104 -7.72 7.51 -3.11
C ALA A 104 -7.50 6.54 -4.29
N ILE A 105 -6.32 5.90 -4.37
CA ILE A 105 -6.00 4.97 -5.47
C ILE A 105 -6.84 3.69 -5.40
N VAL A 106 -7.00 3.13 -4.18
CA VAL A 106 -7.78 1.91 -3.97
C VAL A 106 -9.25 2.11 -4.31
N ALA A 107 -9.81 3.27 -3.90
CA ALA A 107 -11.19 3.61 -4.22
C ALA A 107 -11.38 3.86 -5.73
N LYS A 108 -10.39 4.44 -6.40
CA LYS A 108 -10.43 4.62 -7.85
C LYS A 108 -10.45 3.27 -8.58
N ALA A 109 -9.67 2.30 -8.09
CA ALA A 109 -9.71 0.93 -8.58
C ALA A 109 -11.06 0.26 -8.31
N PHE A 110 -11.61 0.38 -7.09
CA PHE A 110 -12.95 -0.09 -6.77
C PHE A 110 -13.99 0.47 -7.74
N GLY A 111 -13.97 1.79 -7.98
CA GLY A 111 -14.90 2.45 -8.89
C GLY A 111 -14.81 1.94 -10.32
N LYS A 112 -13.61 1.64 -10.81
CA LYS A 112 -13.38 1.05 -12.14
C LYS A 112 -13.99 -0.35 -12.26
N TYR A 113 -13.70 -1.23 -11.30
CA TYR A 113 -14.27 -2.58 -11.30
C TYR A 113 -15.79 -2.60 -11.07
N ALA A 114 -16.30 -1.71 -10.20
CA ALA A 114 -17.74 -1.58 -9.97
C ALA A 114 -18.48 -1.08 -11.23
N ALA A 115 -17.94 -0.05 -11.87
CA ALA A 115 -18.50 0.48 -13.11
C ALA A 115 -18.47 -0.56 -14.24
N LEU A 116 -17.38 -1.33 -14.33
CA LEU A 116 -17.23 -2.43 -15.29
C LEU A 116 -18.32 -3.51 -15.14
N LEU A 117 -18.68 -3.86 -13.90
CA LEU A 117 -19.72 -4.87 -13.64
C LEU A 117 -21.15 -4.34 -13.80
N VAL A 118 -21.38 -3.04 -13.51
CA VAL A 118 -22.74 -2.45 -13.54
C VAL A 118 -23.10 -1.91 -14.92
N VAL A 119 -22.16 -1.25 -15.59
CA VAL A 119 -22.38 -0.54 -16.87
C VAL A 119 -21.68 -1.22 -18.03
N GLY A 120 -20.63 -1.99 -17.76
CA GLY A 120 -19.76 -2.60 -18.78
C GLY A 120 -18.57 -1.73 -19.16
N ASN A 121 -17.95 -2.08 -20.31
CA ASN A 121 -16.72 -1.44 -20.78
C ASN A 121 -16.88 0.04 -21.18
N ASP A 122 -18.11 0.49 -21.42
CA ASP A 122 -18.44 1.87 -21.83
C ASP A 122 -18.72 2.80 -20.66
N ALA A 123 -18.44 2.35 -19.42
CA ALA A 123 -18.65 3.14 -18.22
C ALA A 123 -17.85 4.43 -18.23
N SER A 124 -18.53 5.57 -18.05
CA SER A 124 -17.89 6.87 -17.99
C SER A 124 -16.98 7.01 -16.74
N SER A 125 -15.97 7.87 -16.85
CA SER A 125 -15.12 8.20 -15.70
C SER A 125 -15.92 8.81 -14.54
N THR A 126 -17.02 9.51 -14.83
CA THR A 126 -17.92 10.08 -13.83
C THR A 126 -18.59 9.00 -12.99
N VAL A 127 -19.14 7.95 -13.62
CA VAL A 127 -19.75 6.81 -12.91
C VAL A 127 -18.72 6.11 -12.03
N SER A 128 -17.53 5.84 -12.58
CA SER A 128 -16.45 5.20 -11.82
C SER A 128 -16.02 6.05 -10.61
N ASN A 129 -15.86 7.37 -10.76
CA ASN A 129 -15.49 8.25 -9.66
C ASN A 129 -16.61 8.39 -8.62
N LEU A 130 -17.88 8.39 -9.03
CA LEU A 130 -19.02 8.43 -8.12
C LEU A 130 -19.08 7.17 -7.24
N LEU A 131 -18.91 5.98 -7.85
CA LEU A 131 -18.85 4.72 -7.12
C LEU A 131 -17.64 4.67 -6.18
N ALA A 132 -16.50 5.21 -6.61
CA ALA A 132 -15.32 5.35 -5.77
C ALA A 132 -15.53 6.27 -4.57
N ALA A 133 -16.15 7.43 -4.76
CA ALA A 133 -16.48 8.33 -3.66
C ALA A 133 -17.52 7.72 -2.71
N GLY A 134 -18.52 7.04 -3.25
CA GLY A 134 -19.54 6.35 -2.48
C GLY A 134 -18.99 5.32 -1.51
N ILE A 135 -18.06 4.47 -1.96
CA ILE A 135 -17.43 3.46 -1.09
C ILE A 135 -16.55 4.11 -0.01
N ILE A 136 -15.85 5.21 -0.31
CA ILE A 136 -15.07 5.95 0.69
C ILE A 136 -15.98 6.44 1.80
N VAL A 137 -17.06 7.13 1.45
CA VAL A 137 -18.02 7.70 2.43
C VAL A 137 -18.65 6.59 3.26
N LEU A 138 -19.14 5.53 2.60
CA LEU A 138 -19.77 4.38 3.27
C LEU A 138 -18.83 3.79 4.32
N LEU A 139 -17.59 3.46 3.94
CA LEU A 139 -16.64 2.82 4.84
C LEU A 139 -16.07 3.79 5.88
N ALA A 140 -15.99 5.10 5.59
CA ALA A 140 -15.65 6.10 6.57
C ALA A 140 -16.70 6.19 7.69
N VAL A 141 -17.99 6.16 7.35
CA VAL A 141 -19.09 6.12 8.32
C VAL A 141 -19.05 4.83 9.14
N VAL A 142 -18.84 3.66 8.50
CA VAL A 142 -18.70 2.37 9.21
C VAL A 142 -17.58 2.43 10.23
N ASN A 143 -16.43 3.01 9.89
CA ASN A 143 -15.30 3.16 10.82
C ASN A 143 -15.59 4.12 12.00
N LEU A 144 -16.43 5.14 11.82
CA LEU A 144 -16.85 6.04 12.89
C LEU A 144 -17.84 5.40 13.87
N ILE A 145 -18.74 4.54 13.38
CA ILE A 145 -19.74 3.83 14.21
C ILE A 145 -19.08 2.74 15.07
N GLY A 146 -17.96 2.19 14.60
CA GLY A 146 -17.18 1.16 15.32
C GLY A 146 -17.21 -0.21 14.66
N ASN A 147 -16.05 -0.86 14.60
CA ASN A 147 -15.77 -1.97 13.71
C ASN A 147 -15.44 -3.28 14.42
N LYS A 148 -16.25 -3.72 15.39
CA LYS A 148 -16.00 -4.97 16.14
C LYS A 148 -16.20 -6.27 15.33
N ALA A 149 -16.93 -6.23 14.21
CA ALA A 149 -17.34 -7.44 13.47
C ALA A 149 -16.40 -7.83 12.31
N VAL A 150 -15.46 -6.95 11.89
CA VAL A 150 -14.71 -7.10 10.63
C VAL A 150 -13.61 -8.16 10.68
N GLY A 151 -13.00 -8.42 11.82
CA GLY A 151 -11.81 -9.29 11.90
C GLY A 151 -12.04 -10.76 11.49
N ARG A 152 -13.24 -11.33 11.74
CA ARG A 152 -13.54 -12.74 11.35
C ARG A 152 -13.91 -12.85 9.87
N ALA A 153 -14.65 -11.86 9.36
CA ALA A 153 -15.01 -11.80 7.94
C ALA A 153 -13.79 -11.61 7.06
N GLU A 154 -12.79 -10.85 7.51
CA GLU A 154 -11.56 -10.57 6.76
C GLU A 154 -10.80 -11.85 6.39
N VAL A 155 -10.64 -12.82 7.30
CA VAL A 155 -9.96 -14.08 7.00
C VAL A 155 -10.67 -14.87 5.89
N ALA A 156 -12.00 -14.92 5.92
CA ALA A 156 -12.80 -15.59 4.89
C ALA A 156 -12.68 -14.84 3.55
N LEU A 157 -12.76 -13.51 3.56
CA LEU A 157 -12.60 -12.69 2.35
C LEU A 157 -11.20 -12.85 1.74
N VAL A 158 -10.14 -12.92 2.57
CA VAL A 158 -8.77 -13.20 2.12
C VAL A 158 -8.69 -14.58 1.47
N ALA A 159 -9.29 -15.61 2.05
CA ALA A 159 -9.29 -16.95 1.48
C ALA A 159 -10.02 -17.00 0.12
N VAL A 160 -11.17 -16.32 0.00
CA VAL A 160 -11.92 -16.25 -1.26
C VAL A 160 -11.12 -15.55 -2.36
N LYS A 161 -10.58 -14.34 -2.09
CA LYS A 161 -9.82 -13.60 -3.10
C LYS A 161 -8.54 -14.33 -3.52
N LEU A 162 -7.83 -14.97 -2.60
CA LEU A 162 -6.65 -15.79 -2.93
C LEU A 162 -7.06 -17.02 -3.73
N GLY A 163 -8.15 -17.69 -3.38
CA GLY A 163 -8.67 -18.85 -4.12
C GLY A 163 -8.96 -18.51 -5.57
N ILE A 164 -9.60 -17.37 -5.83
CA ILE A 164 -9.90 -16.90 -7.20
C ILE A 164 -8.59 -16.60 -7.97
N LEU A 165 -7.62 -15.93 -7.33
CA LEU A 165 -6.33 -15.65 -7.99
C LEU A 165 -5.52 -16.92 -8.25
N VAL A 166 -5.52 -17.89 -7.32
CA VAL A 166 -4.88 -19.21 -7.52
C VAL A 166 -5.55 -19.96 -8.65
N LEU A 167 -6.88 -19.92 -8.74
CA LEU A 167 -7.63 -20.53 -9.86
C LEU A 167 -7.24 -19.89 -11.19
N LEU A 168 -7.17 -18.55 -11.25
CA LEU A 168 -6.72 -17.84 -12.45
C LEU A 168 -5.28 -18.24 -12.84
N MET A 169 -4.38 -18.33 -11.87
CA MET A 169 -2.99 -18.77 -12.14
C MET A 169 -2.93 -20.22 -12.60
N ALA A 170 -3.66 -21.13 -11.94
CA ALA A 170 -3.65 -22.55 -12.29
C ALA A 170 -4.17 -22.79 -13.71
N ALA A 171 -5.15 -22.03 -14.15
CA ALA A 171 -5.69 -22.10 -15.51
C ALA A 171 -4.87 -21.29 -16.51
N GLY A 172 -4.35 -20.12 -16.10
CA GLY A 172 -3.67 -19.17 -16.99
C GLY A 172 -2.21 -19.49 -17.29
N LEU A 173 -1.48 -20.14 -16.37
CA LEU A 173 -0.08 -20.49 -16.61
C LEU A 173 0.09 -21.51 -17.76
N PRO A 174 -0.74 -22.57 -17.85
CA PRO A 174 -0.67 -23.51 -18.97
C PRO A 174 -1.10 -22.90 -20.32
N SER A 175 -1.90 -21.83 -20.31
CA SER A 175 -2.42 -21.17 -21.52
C SER A 175 -1.58 -19.98 -21.99
N ILE A 176 -0.41 -19.77 -21.40
CA ILE A 176 0.52 -18.70 -21.82
C ILE A 176 0.94 -18.89 -23.27
N ASP A 177 0.71 -17.87 -24.09
CA ASP A 177 1.29 -17.77 -25.42
C ASP A 177 2.68 -17.10 -25.34
N PRO A 178 3.78 -17.82 -25.67
CA PRO A 178 5.12 -17.26 -25.65
C PRO A 178 5.26 -16.04 -26.61
N ALA A 179 4.48 -16.01 -27.69
CA ALA A 179 4.50 -14.89 -28.62
C ALA A 179 3.96 -13.59 -27.97
N LEU A 180 2.96 -13.70 -27.10
CA LEU A 180 2.45 -12.55 -26.35
C LEU A 180 3.48 -12.03 -25.33
N LEU A 181 4.22 -12.93 -24.67
CA LEU A 181 5.31 -12.53 -23.76
C LEU A 181 6.42 -11.77 -24.49
N ALA A 182 6.66 -12.10 -25.77
CA ALA A 182 7.63 -11.41 -26.60
C ALA A 182 7.05 -10.12 -27.25
N GLN A 183 5.73 -9.96 -27.27
CA GLN A 183 5.05 -8.76 -27.75
C GLN A 183 5.22 -7.63 -26.74
N GLY A 184 6.13 -6.78 -26.96
CA GLY A 184 6.33 -5.58 -26.17
C GLY A 184 7.68 -4.97 -26.51
N LYS A 185 7.82 -3.68 -26.29
CA LYS A 185 9.15 -3.07 -26.36
C LYS A 185 10.03 -3.87 -25.42
N SER A 186 11.19 -4.31 -25.94
CA SER A 186 12.26 -4.81 -25.07
C SER A 186 12.46 -3.79 -23.95
N ALA A 187 12.03 -4.16 -22.73
CA ALA A 187 12.08 -3.24 -21.60
C ALA A 187 13.56 -3.02 -21.27
N ASP A 188 14.05 -1.81 -21.46
CA ASP A 188 15.34 -1.43 -20.94
C ASP A 188 15.29 -1.36 -19.40
N MET A 189 16.45 -1.44 -18.77
CA MET A 189 16.54 -1.45 -17.30
C MET A 189 15.92 -0.20 -16.68
N LEU A 190 16.01 0.96 -17.34
CA LEU A 190 15.45 2.22 -16.83
C LEU A 190 13.91 2.16 -16.80
N THR A 191 13.30 1.61 -17.84
CA THR A 191 11.85 1.42 -17.92
C THR A 191 11.35 0.43 -16.86
N ILE A 192 12.09 -0.66 -16.60
CA ILE A 192 11.78 -1.60 -15.53
C ILE A 192 11.85 -0.89 -14.18
N ILE A 193 12.96 -0.17 -13.89
CA ILE A 193 13.13 0.53 -12.60
C ILE A 193 12.06 1.61 -12.42
N SER A 194 11.65 2.31 -13.47
CA SER A 194 10.63 3.36 -13.40
C SER A 194 9.27 2.81 -12.96
N SER A 195 8.94 1.58 -13.31
CA SER A 195 7.70 0.92 -12.89
C SER A 195 7.78 0.30 -11.48
N VAL A 196 8.98 0.22 -10.87
CA VAL A 196 9.16 -0.36 -9.52
C VAL A 196 8.38 0.41 -8.46
N ALA A 197 8.24 1.73 -8.58
CA ALA A 197 7.44 2.50 -7.63
C ALA A 197 5.96 2.08 -7.60
N LEU A 198 5.39 1.79 -8.79
CA LEU A 198 4.01 1.27 -8.93
C LEU A 198 3.89 -0.15 -8.36
N THR A 199 4.84 -1.04 -8.70
CA THR A 199 4.82 -2.42 -8.23
C THR A 199 5.17 -2.54 -6.75
N PHE A 200 6.01 -1.65 -6.20
CA PHE A 200 6.32 -1.59 -4.77
C PHE A 200 5.09 -1.23 -3.92
N PHE A 201 4.23 -0.33 -4.41
CA PHE A 201 2.97 -0.03 -3.75
C PHE A 201 2.13 -1.30 -3.52
N ALA A 202 2.15 -2.26 -4.45
CA ALA A 202 1.40 -3.51 -4.30
C ALA A 202 1.86 -4.34 -3.08
N TYR A 203 3.11 -4.21 -2.65
CA TYR A 203 3.64 -4.88 -1.46
C TYR A 203 3.45 -4.07 -0.17
N ALA A 204 3.12 -2.78 -0.22
CA ALA A 204 3.18 -1.87 0.93
C ALA A 204 2.31 -2.28 2.14
N GLY A 205 1.33 -3.18 1.95
CA GLY A 205 0.44 -3.68 2.99
C GLY A 205 1.10 -4.50 4.11
N PHE A 206 2.34 -5.01 3.94
CA PHE A 206 2.99 -5.83 4.96
C PHE A 206 3.22 -5.09 6.30
N GLY A 207 3.32 -3.76 6.29
CA GLY A 207 3.45 -2.96 7.51
C GLY A 207 2.29 -3.13 8.51
N MET A 208 1.11 -3.56 8.04
CA MET A 208 -0.05 -3.83 8.89
C MET A 208 0.21 -4.95 9.91
N MET A 209 1.06 -5.92 9.58
CA MET A 209 1.47 -6.97 10.53
C MET A 209 2.25 -6.40 11.71
N ALA A 210 3.11 -5.41 11.48
CA ALA A 210 3.84 -4.74 12.54
C ALA A 210 2.94 -3.87 13.43
N ASN A 211 1.87 -3.28 12.87
CA ASN A 211 0.88 -2.54 13.65
C ASN A 211 0.07 -3.43 14.61
N ALA A 212 -0.01 -4.73 14.33
CA ALA A 212 -0.69 -5.71 15.19
C ALA A 212 0.24 -6.37 16.22
N ALA A 213 1.51 -5.96 16.31
CA ALA A 213 2.56 -6.64 17.09
C ALA A 213 2.18 -6.87 18.57
N ALA A 214 1.48 -5.93 19.22
CA ALA A 214 1.04 -6.07 20.60
C ALA A 214 0.02 -7.21 20.82
N ASN A 215 -0.68 -7.62 19.76
CA ASN A 215 -1.72 -8.66 19.81
C ASN A 215 -1.18 -10.05 19.40
N VAL A 216 0.12 -10.17 19.10
CA VAL A 216 0.72 -11.40 18.58
C VAL A 216 1.24 -12.29 19.69
N THR A 217 0.89 -13.57 19.64
CA THR A 217 1.43 -14.59 20.54
C THR A 217 2.90 -14.85 20.19
N ASN A 218 3.79 -14.74 21.18
CA ASN A 218 5.23 -14.91 21.01
C ASN A 218 5.81 -14.07 19.83
N PRO A 219 5.72 -12.72 19.91
CA PRO A 219 6.03 -11.84 18.80
C PRO A 219 7.47 -12.03 18.29
N ALA A 220 8.42 -12.37 19.16
CA ALA A 220 9.82 -12.59 18.79
C ALA A 220 10.02 -13.69 17.73
N LYS A 221 9.20 -14.73 17.74
CA LYS A 221 9.25 -15.83 16.78
C LYS A 221 8.22 -15.69 15.66
N THR A 222 7.02 -15.25 16.01
CA THR A 222 5.86 -15.22 15.11
C THR A 222 5.98 -14.11 14.07
N LEU A 223 6.32 -12.86 14.48
CA LEU A 223 6.36 -11.71 13.56
C LEU A 223 7.37 -11.87 12.42
N PRO A 224 8.66 -12.20 12.68
CA PRO A 224 9.62 -12.32 11.59
C PRO A 224 9.23 -13.42 10.59
N ARG A 225 8.77 -14.57 11.09
CA ARG A 225 8.36 -15.67 10.23
C ARG A 225 7.13 -15.33 9.40
N ALA A 226 6.10 -14.72 10.01
CA ALA A 226 4.87 -14.37 9.31
C ALA A 226 5.09 -13.27 8.27
N ILE A 227 5.86 -12.23 8.60
CA ILE A 227 6.16 -11.12 7.68
C ILE A 227 6.92 -11.63 6.46
N LEU A 228 8.00 -12.38 6.67
CA LEU A 228 8.84 -12.85 5.57
C LEU A 228 8.14 -13.91 4.72
N ALA A 229 7.39 -14.83 5.34
CA ALA A 229 6.61 -15.83 4.62
C ALA A 229 5.48 -15.17 3.78
N ALA A 230 4.78 -14.18 4.34
CA ALA A 230 3.74 -13.46 3.63
C ALA A 230 4.31 -12.70 2.42
N ILE A 231 5.41 -11.97 2.59
CA ILE A 231 6.06 -11.24 1.49
C ILE A 231 6.56 -12.22 0.43
N GLY A 232 7.24 -13.31 0.83
CA GLY A 232 7.75 -14.32 -0.09
C GLY A 232 6.64 -14.98 -0.93
N LEU A 233 5.51 -15.33 -0.30
CA LEU A 233 4.35 -15.87 -0.99
C LEU A 233 3.76 -14.87 -1.98
N VAL A 234 3.63 -13.60 -1.57
CA VAL A 234 3.07 -12.55 -2.43
C VAL A 234 4.00 -12.22 -3.60
N ILE A 235 5.33 -12.30 -3.44
CA ILE A 235 6.29 -12.18 -4.57
C ILE A 235 5.98 -13.24 -5.63
N LEU A 236 5.88 -14.50 -5.23
CA LEU A 236 5.58 -15.59 -6.15
C LEU A 236 4.23 -15.40 -6.84
N LEU A 237 3.20 -15.01 -6.07
CA LEU A 237 1.86 -14.75 -6.59
C LEU A 237 1.85 -13.60 -7.61
N TYR A 238 2.53 -12.51 -7.33
CA TYR A 238 2.54 -11.35 -8.22
C TYR A 238 3.33 -11.60 -9.52
N ILE A 239 4.45 -12.31 -9.43
CA ILE A 239 5.21 -12.73 -10.62
C ILE A 239 4.36 -13.67 -11.48
N ALA A 240 3.72 -14.66 -10.88
CA ALA A 240 2.85 -15.59 -11.60
C ALA A 240 1.67 -14.88 -12.27
N LEU A 241 1.00 -13.96 -11.56
CA LEU A 241 -0.07 -13.15 -12.14
C LEU A 241 0.41 -12.23 -13.27
N ALA A 242 1.60 -11.63 -13.13
CA ALA A 242 2.18 -10.82 -14.19
C ALA A 242 2.43 -11.64 -15.46
N LEU A 243 2.95 -12.85 -15.31
CA LEU A 243 3.16 -13.79 -16.43
C LEU A 243 1.83 -14.22 -17.07
N VAL A 244 0.81 -14.53 -16.25
CA VAL A 244 -0.53 -14.88 -16.75
C VAL A 244 -1.15 -13.72 -17.52
N VAL A 245 -1.08 -12.50 -17.00
CA VAL A 245 -1.64 -11.32 -17.69
C VAL A 245 -0.91 -11.05 -19.00
N LEU A 246 0.42 -11.04 -19.00
CA LEU A 246 1.21 -10.79 -20.20
C LEU A 246 1.08 -11.89 -21.25
N GLY A 247 0.98 -13.15 -20.81
CA GLY A 247 0.92 -14.32 -21.70
C GLY A 247 -0.48 -14.64 -22.23
N ASN A 248 -1.54 -13.98 -21.72
CA ASN A 248 -2.91 -14.24 -22.14
C ASN A 248 -3.64 -12.98 -22.65
N LEU A 249 -3.03 -11.78 -22.55
CA LEU A 249 -3.64 -10.54 -22.99
C LEU A 249 -2.72 -9.81 -23.98
N PRO A 250 -3.19 -9.56 -25.22
CA PRO A 250 -2.42 -8.80 -26.22
C PRO A 250 -2.06 -7.40 -25.72
N ALA A 251 -0.90 -6.87 -26.11
CA ALA A 251 -0.40 -5.58 -25.65
C ALA A 251 -1.35 -4.41 -25.94
N ALA A 252 -2.10 -4.46 -27.04
CA ALA A 252 -3.11 -3.45 -27.38
C ALA A 252 -4.28 -3.46 -26.39
N GLU A 253 -4.76 -4.64 -26.01
CA GLU A 253 -5.83 -4.81 -25.02
C GLU A 253 -5.35 -4.48 -23.62
N LEU A 254 -4.12 -4.87 -23.27
CA LEU A 254 -3.48 -4.51 -22.00
C LEU A 254 -3.43 -2.98 -21.83
N LYS A 255 -3.08 -2.24 -22.89
CA LYS A 255 -3.08 -0.77 -22.85
C LYS A 255 -4.50 -0.20 -22.73
N LYS A 256 -5.47 -0.78 -23.43
CA LYS A 256 -6.88 -0.35 -23.39
C LYS A 256 -7.52 -0.57 -22.03
N TYR A 257 -7.24 -1.70 -21.41
CA TYR A 257 -7.86 -2.15 -20.15
C TYR A 257 -6.88 -2.16 -18.97
N ALA A 258 -5.88 -1.26 -18.97
CA ALA A 258 -4.82 -1.24 -17.96
C ALA A 258 -5.35 -1.20 -16.51
N ASP A 259 -6.47 -0.51 -16.25
CA ASP A 259 -7.07 -0.40 -14.92
C ASP A 259 -7.76 -1.70 -14.44
N THR A 260 -8.06 -2.63 -15.35
CA THR A 260 -8.81 -3.88 -15.11
C THR A 260 -8.16 -5.10 -15.76
N ALA A 261 -6.87 -5.00 -16.10
CA ALA A 261 -6.11 -5.97 -16.88
C ALA A 261 -6.17 -7.40 -16.31
N VAL A 262 -6.20 -7.56 -14.98
CA VAL A 262 -6.29 -8.89 -14.33
C VAL A 262 -7.61 -9.58 -14.62
N ALA A 263 -8.72 -8.83 -14.63
CA ALA A 263 -10.03 -9.39 -14.99
C ALA A 263 -10.15 -9.69 -16.48
N GLU A 264 -9.62 -8.80 -17.34
CA GLU A 264 -9.62 -9.04 -18.79
C GLU A 264 -8.76 -10.24 -19.19
N ALA A 265 -7.60 -10.44 -18.53
CA ALA A 265 -6.77 -11.62 -18.74
C ALA A 265 -7.45 -12.93 -18.32
N ALA A 266 -8.47 -12.88 -17.49
CA ALA A 266 -9.26 -14.07 -17.15
C ALA A 266 -10.23 -14.49 -18.27
N ARG A 267 -10.61 -13.60 -19.20
CA ARG A 267 -11.54 -13.91 -20.30
C ARG A 267 -11.06 -15.02 -21.23
N PRO A 268 -9.84 -14.95 -21.80
CA PRO A 268 -9.35 -16.02 -22.67
C PRO A 268 -9.11 -17.34 -21.94
N VAL A 269 -8.89 -17.29 -20.61
CA VAL A 269 -8.51 -18.47 -19.80
C VAL A 269 -9.72 -19.18 -19.20
N LEU A 270 -10.65 -18.44 -18.59
CA LEU A 270 -11.82 -18.94 -17.82
C LEU A 270 -13.16 -18.43 -18.37
N GLY A 271 -13.14 -17.79 -19.54
CA GLY A 271 -14.34 -17.22 -20.15
C GLY A 271 -14.96 -16.07 -19.34
N HIS A 272 -16.24 -15.83 -19.61
CA HIS A 272 -16.99 -14.78 -18.92
C HIS A 272 -17.12 -14.99 -17.40
N PHE A 273 -17.18 -16.24 -16.96
CA PHE A 273 -17.20 -16.57 -15.52
C PHE A 273 -15.92 -16.10 -14.83
N GLY A 274 -14.75 -16.37 -15.43
CA GLY A 274 -13.45 -15.93 -14.88
C GLY A 274 -13.37 -14.41 -14.75
N PHE A 275 -13.79 -13.69 -15.78
CA PHE A 275 -13.87 -12.24 -15.77
C PHE A 275 -14.73 -11.70 -14.61
N ILE A 276 -15.93 -12.24 -14.41
CA ILE A 276 -16.81 -11.83 -13.30
C ILE A 276 -16.19 -12.19 -11.95
N ALA A 277 -15.69 -13.42 -11.79
CA ALA A 277 -15.11 -13.89 -10.54
C ALA A 277 -13.91 -13.01 -10.11
N VAL A 278 -13.01 -12.68 -11.05
CA VAL A 278 -11.86 -11.81 -10.79
C VAL A 278 -12.31 -10.38 -10.49
N SER A 279 -13.31 -9.85 -11.21
CA SER A 279 -13.85 -8.52 -10.95
C SER A 279 -14.51 -8.41 -9.57
N VAL A 280 -15.28 -9.40 -9.15
CA VAL A 280 -15.87 -9.47 -7.81
C VAL A 280 -14.75 -9.61 -6.75
N SER A 281 -13.74 -10.43 -7.01
CA SER A 281 -12.56 -10.54 -6.13
C SER A 281 -11.86 -9.19 -5.96
N ALA A 282 -11.69 -8.42 -7.04
CA ALA A 282 -11.13 -7.07 -7.00
C ALA A 282 -11.97 -6.10 -6.16
N LEU A 283 -13.31 -6.15 -6.27
CA LEU A 283 -14.21 -5.33 -5.45
C LEU A 283 -14.09 -5.67 -3.96
N ILE A 284 -14.11 -6.95 -3.61
CA ILE A 284 -13.93 -7.41 -2.24
C ILE A 284 -12.56 -6.96 -1.70
N ALA A 285 -11.52 -7.17 -2.48
CA ALA A 285 -10.14 -6.85 -2.10
C ALA A 285 -9.95 -5.34 -1.88
N THR A 286 -10.48 -4.52 -2.79
CA THR A 286 -10.37 -3.06 -2.70
C THR A 286 -11.22 -2.48 -1.58
N ALA A 287 -12.46 -2.94 -1.39
CA ALA A 287 -13.31 -2.51 -0.27
C ALA A 287 -12.67 -2.85 1.09
N SER A 288 -12.14 -4.07 1.25
CA SER A 288 -11.41 -4.49 2.45
C SER A 288 -10.18 -3.61 2.70
N ALA A 289 -9.39 -3.32 1.65
CA ALA A 289 -8.20 -2.47 1.77
C ALA A 289 -8.55 -1.01 2.12
N ILE A 290 -9.62 -0.43 1.55
CA ILE A 290 -10.13 0.89 1.93
C ILE A 290 -10.48 0.92 3.41
N ASN A 291 -11.28 -0.07 3.87
CA ASN A 291 -11.72 -0.15 5.26
C ASN A 291 -10.54 -0.22 6.24
N ALA A 292 -9.58 -1.11 5.99
CA ALA A 292 -8.39 -1.27 6.81
C ALA A 292 -7.51 -0.01 6.83
N THR A 293 -7.38 0.67 5.68
CA THR A 293 -6.59 1.90 5.56
C THR A 293 -7.25 3.07 6.27
N LEU A 294 -8.57 3.24 6.15
CA LEU A 294 -9.35 4.26 6.86
C LEU A 294 -9.28 4.05 8.38
N TYR A 295 -9.37 2.80 8.85
CA TYR A 295 -9.17 2.46 10.26
C TYR A 295 -7.77 2.83 10.74
N SER A 296 -6.74 2.51 9.94
CA SER A 296 -5.35 2.85 10.25
C SER A 296 -5.13 4.36 10.27
N LEU A 297 -5.70 5.09 9.31
CA LEU A 297 -5.62 6.56 9.23
C LEU A 297 -6.19 7.21 10.50
N LEU A 298 -7.37 6.75 10.96
CA LEU A 298 -8.02 7.25 12.18
C LEU A 298 -7.16 6.98 13.43
N ASN A 299 -6.62 5.78 13.58
CA ASN A 299 -5.89 5.39 14.78
C ASN A 299 -4.48 5.97 14.83
N LEU A 300 -3.73 5.92 13.72
CA LEU A 300 -2.39 6.46 13.65
C LEU A 300 -2.40 8.00 13.67
N GLY A 301 -3.43 8.64 13.11
CA GLY A 301 -3.65 10.08 13.25
C GLY A 301 -3.75 10.48 14.72
N LYS A 302 -4.60 9.79 15.50
CA LYS A 302 -4.72 10.00 16.95
C LYS A 302 -3.41 9.73 17.69
N ALA A 303 -2.64 8.70 17.29
CA ALA A 303 -1.35 8.39 17.88
C ALA A 303 -0.33 9.53 17.66
N VAL A 304 -0.25 10.08 16.45
CA VAL A 304 0.62 11.24 16.15
C VAL A 304 0.18 12.48 16.94
N ALA A 305 -1.12 12.77 16.97
CA ALA A 305 -1.67 13.89 17.73
C ALA A 305 -1.37 13.79 19.25
N GLY A 306 -1.39 12.57 19.79
CA GLY A 306 -1.13 12.30 21.21
C GLY A 306 0.33 12.43 21.63
N LYS A 307 1.29 12.35 20.68
CA LYS A 307 2.72 12.47 21.00
C LYS A 307 3.17 13.90 21.37
N ASP A 308 2.36 14.92 21.03
CA ASP A 308 2.68 16.32 21.29
C ASP A 308 1.44 17.12 21.75
N PRO A 309 1.09 17.04 23.04
CA PRO A 309 -0.10 17.72 23.58
C PRO A 309 0.01 19.26 23.56
N GLY A 310 1.21 19.83 23.44
CA GLY A 310 1.45 21.29 23.36
C GLY A 310 1.46 21.89 21.95
N GLY A 311 1.24 21.09 20.90
CA GLY A 311 1.22 21.58 19.52
C GLY A 311 -0.03 22.41 19.16
N LEU A 312 0.01 23.13 18.03
CA LEU A 312 -1.11 23.94 17.52
C LEU A 312 -2.43 23.14 17.50
N ALA A 313 -3.50 23.80 17.89
CA ALA A 313 -4.85 23.21 17.97
C ALA A 313 -5.30 22.61 16.62
N PHE A 314 -4.91 23.22 15.48
CA PHE A 314 -5.26 22.74 14.14
C PHE A 314 -4.72 21.34 13.84
N GLY A 315 -3.45 21.05 14.14
CA GLY A 315 -2.86 19.71 13.88
C GLY A 315 -3.50 18.63 14.75
N ARG A 316 -3.80 18.93 16.01
CA ARG A 316 -4.53 18.03 16.92
C ARG A 316 -5.98 17.83 16.48
N TRP A 317 -6.63 18.89 15.99
CA TRP A 317 -7.96 18.80 15.43
C TRP A 317 -7.98 17.91 14.19
N LEU A 318 -7.07 18.16 13.22
CA LEU A 318 -7.01 17.41 11.95
C LEU A 318 -6.77 15.91 12.17
N LEU A 319 -5.86 15.56 13.07
CA LEU A 319 -5.44 14.15 13.27
C LEU A 319 -6.18 13.46 14.43
N GLY A 320 -6.67 14.21 15.39
CA GLY A 320 -7.20 13.68 16.66
C GLY A 320 -8.71 13.69 16.79
N THR A 321 -9.45 14.37 15.92
CA THR A 321 -10.90 14.52 16.04
C THR A 321 -11.68 13.92 14.88
N THR A 322 -12.97 13.69 15.09
CA THR A 322 -13.89 13.26 14.01
C THR A 322 -14.00 14.32 12.90
N GLY A 323 -14.03 15.62 13.25
CA GLY A 323 -14.07 16.69 12.25
C GLY A 323 -12.82 16.70 11.36
N GLY A 324 -11.64 16.49 11.93
CA GLY A 324 -10.41 16.35 11.18
C GLY A 324 -10.40 15.11 10.28
N TYR A 325 -10.93 13.99 10.77
CA TYR A 325 -11.08 12.78 9.95
C TYR A 325 -11.99 13.03 8.74
N VAL A 326 -13.12 13.73 8.92
CA VAL A 326 -14.00 14.13 7.81
C VAL A 326 -13.27 15.05 6.82
N ALA A 327 -12.45 15.99 7.31
CA ALA A 327 -11.62 16.84 6.43
C ALA A 327 -10.60 16.02 5.61
N LEU A 328 -9.99 14.98 6.20
CA LEU A 328 -9.12 14.05 5.47
C LEU A 328 -9.88 13.25 4.42
N ILE A 329 -11.12 12.81 4.69
CA ILE A 329 -11.98 12.15 3.71
C ILE A 329 -12.30 13.10 2.54
N ALA A 330 -12.62 14.35 2.82
CA ALA A 330 -12.84 15.36 1.77
C ALA A 330 -11.58 15.57 0.91
N LEU A 331 -10.38 15.61 1.52
CA LEU A 331 -9.11 15.69 0.81
C LEU A 331 -8.89 14.46 -0.09
N ILE A 332 -9.18 13.26 0.40
CA ILE A 332 -9.09 12.02 -0.38
C ILE A 332 -10.00 12.07 -1.61
N ILE A 333 -11.25 12.49 -1.43
CA ILE A 333 -12.22 12.64 -2.51
C ILE A 333 -11.76 13.70 -3.51
N MET A 334 -11.21 14.81 -3.04
CA MET A 334 -10.65 15.85 -3.91
C MET A 334 -9.50 15.31 -4.76
N ILE A 335 -8.56 14.56 -4.18
CA ILE A 335 -7.45 13.91 -4.91
C ILE A 335 -8.01 12.94 -5.95
N LEU A 336 -9.01 12.12 -5.57
CA LEU A 336 -9.65 11.15 -6.45
C LEU A 336 -10.25 11.80 -7.71
N TYR A 337 -10.91 12.95 -7.58
CA TYR A 337 -11.51 13.63 -8.73
C TYR A 337 -10.51 14.43 -9.56
N SER A 338 -9.45 14.96 -8.93
CA SER A 338 -8.48 15.85 -9.58
C SER A 338 -7.43 15.12 -10.42
N PHE A 339 -7.13 13.86 -10.10
CA PHE A 339 -6.01 13.13 -10.72
C PHE A 339 -6.45 11.76 -11.25
N ASN A 340 -5.79 11.29 -12.33
CA ASN A 340 -5.98 9.96 -12.86
C ASN A 340 -5.31 8.88 -11.99
N LEU A 341 -5.64 7.60 -12.23
CA LEU A 341 -5.14 6.47 -11.44
C LEU A 341 -3.60 6.40 -11.44
N ASN A 342 -2.97 6.62 -12.60
CA ASN A 342 -1.51 6.55 -12.76
C ASN A 342 -0.80 7.65 -11.94
N ALA A 343 -1.29 8.90 -11.99
CA ALA A 343 -0.72 10.00 -11.21
C ALA A 343 -0.80 9.73 -9.69
N ILE A 344 -1.98 9.29 -9.21
CA ILE A 344 -2.14 8.94 -7.79
C ILE A 344 -1.23 7.76 -7.41
N ALA A 345 -1.10 6.77 -8.30
CA ALA A 345 -0.26 5.60 -8.07
C ALA A 345 1.24 5.94 -7.94
N ASN A 346 1.74 6.82 -8.80
CA ASN A 346 3.12 7.30 -8.74
C ASN A 346 3.38 8.07 -7.43
N VAL A 347 2.45 8.94 -7.03
CA VAL A 347 2.54 9.66 -5.74
C VAL A 347 2.50 8.68 -4.56
N ALA A 348 1.61 7.68 -4.60
CA ALA A 348 1.52 6.67 -3.56
C ALA A 348 2.81 5.83 -3.46
N GLY A 349 3.32 5.33 -4.59
CA GLY A 349 4.58 4.57 -4.64
C GLY A 349 5.75 5.37 -4.09
N GLY A 350 5.90 6.63 -4.52
CA GLY A 350 6.93 7.53 -4.02
C GLY A 350 6.80 7.81 -2.52
N ALA A 351 5.59 8.06 -2.03
CA ALA A 351 5.35 8.29 -0.60
C ALA A 351 5.67 7.06 0.26
N PHE A 352 5.31 5.84 -0.21
CA PHE A 352 5.69 4.61 0.48
C PHE A 352 7.19 4.35 0.47
N LEU A 353 7.86 4.58 -0.67
CA LEU A 353 9.32 4.46 -0.74
C LEU A 353 10.00 5.41 0.25
N LEU A 354 9.55 6.67 0.37
CA LEU A 354 10.07 7.62 1.37
C LEU A 354 9.79 7.16 2.80
N ALA A 355 8.56 6.70 3.08
CA ALA A 355 8.19 6.22 4.42
C ALA A 355 9.02 5.00 4.84
N TYR A 356 9.26 4.06 3.93
CA TYR A 356 10.06 2.88 4.22
C TYR A 356 11.56 3.13 4.22
N LEU A 357 12.04 4.13 3.47
CA LEU A 357 13.40 4.65 3.60
C LEU A 357 13.63 5.21 5.01
N ALA A 358 12.62 5.91 5.57
CA ALA A 358 12.67 6.39 6.95
C ALA A 358 12.71 5.22 7.96
N VAL A 359 12.09 4.07 7.67
CA VAL A 359 12.20 2.85 8.50
C VAL A 359 13.61 2.27 8.45
N PHE A 360 14.25 2.22 7.28
CA PHE A 360 15.65 1.81 7.19
C PHE A 360 16.57 2.77 8.00
N ALA A 361 16.33 4.07 7.91
CA ALA A 361 17.08 5.06 8.69
C ALA A 361 16.83 4.89 10.21
N ALA A 362 15.60 4.61 10.61
CA ALA A 362 15.27 4.30 12.00
C ALA A 362 15.96 3.01 12.48
N HIS A 363 15.92 1.94 11.68
CA HIS A 363 16.60 0.67 12.01
C HIS A 363 18.12 0.86 12.11
N TRP A 364 18.71 1.63 11.19
CA TRP A 364 20.15 1.93 11.23
C TRP A 364 20.55 2.64 12.53
N LYS A 365 19.76 3.63 12.98
CA LYS A 365 20.01 4.35 14.23
C LYS A 365 19.79 3.48 15.47
N LEU A 366 18.74 2.65 15.47
CA LEU A 366 18.42 1.74 16.56
C LEU A 366 19.16 0.40 16.48
N PHE A 367 20.10 0.26 15.54
CA PHE A 367 20.84 -0.98 15.30
C PHE A 367 21.50 -1.58 16.55
N PRO A 368 22.11 -0.79 17.47
CA PRO A 368 22.69 -1.35 18.69
C PRO A 368 21.69 -2.12 19.55
N ASP A 369 20.41 -1.69 19.56
CA ASP A 369 19.36 -2.27 20.40
C ASP A 369 18.55 -3.36 19.67
N VAL A 370 18.44 -3.24 18.36
CA VAL A 370 17.56 -4.06 17.51
C VAL A 370 18.31 -5.20 16.82
N GLY A 371 19.59 -5.00 16.51
CA GLY A 371 20.43 -5.95 15.80
C GLY A 371 20.01 -6.14 14.33
N GLY A 372 20.48 -7.20 13.70
CA GLY A 372 20.14 -7.55 12.32
C GLY A 372 21.35 -7.48 11.38
N SER A 373 21.13 -7.13 10.10
CA SER A 373 22.16 -7.04 9.08
C SER A 373 22.28 -5.59 8.56
N ARG A 374 23.39 -4.92 8.83
CA ARG A 374 23.68 -3.58 8.27
C ARG A 374 23.72 -3.60 6.75
N LEU A 375 24.23 -4.69 6.16
CA LEU A 375 24.27 -4.84 4.71
C LEU A 375 22.85 -4.87 4.12
N ALA A 376 21.91 -5.62 4.72
CA ALA A 376 20.53 -5.69 4.26
C ALA A 376 19.84 -4.32 4.34
N ILE A 377 20.09 -3.56 5.42
CA ILE A 377 19.56 -2.19 5.59
C ILE A 377 20.14 -1.26 4.50
N ALA A 378 21.46 -1.30 4.29
CA ALA A 378 22.13 -0.44 3.32
C ALA A 378 21.68 -0.76 1.88
N VAL A 379 21.66 -2.04 1.50
CA VAL A 379 21.20 -2.47 0.17
C VAL A 379 19.75 -2.05 -0.07
N GLY A 380 18.85 -2.30 0.88
CA GLY A 380 17.44 -1.90 0.76
C GLY A 380 17.28 -0.39 0.63
N ALA A 381 18.02 0.40 1.42
CA ALA A 381 17.99 1.86 1.35
C ALA A 381 18.51 2.36 0.00
N ILE A 382 19.63 1.83 -0.49
CA ILE A 382 20.21 2.20 -1.79
C ILE A 382 19.22 1.88 -2.93
N MET A 383 18.64 0.69 -2.94
CA MET A 383 17.63 0.32 -3.94
C MET A 383 16.44 1.30 -3.94
N MET A 384 15.94 1.68 -2.76
CA MET A 384 14.85 2.67 -2.66
C MET A 384 15.25 4.05 -3.17
N ILE A 385 16.47 4.50 -2.86
CA ILE A 385 16.99 5.79 -3.33
C ILE A 385 17.10 5.79 -4.86
N VAL A 386 17.61 4.71 -5.46
CA VAL A 386 17.67 4.57 -6.93
C VAL A 386 16.29 4.63 -7.56
N VAL A 387 15.33 3.87 -7.01
CA VAL A 387 13.94 3.89 -7.53
C VAL A 387 13.30 5.27 -7.38
N LEU A 388 13.50 5.95 -6.26
CA LEU A 388 13.02 7.32 -6.05
C LEU A 388 13.64 8.30 -7.05
N ALA A 389 14.95 8.22 -7.29
CA ALA A 389 15.64 9.10 -8.23
C ALA A 389 15.09 8.92 -9.66
N VAL A 390 14.88 7.67 -10.09
CA VAL A 390 14.29 7.35 -11.40
C VAL A 390 12.83 7.84 -11.48
N LEU A 391 12.03 7.60 -10.44
CA LEU A 391 10.65 8.07 -10.35
C LEU A 391 10.58 9.60 -10.47
N PHE A 392 11.38 10.34 -9.72
CA PHE A 392 11.40 11.81 -9.78
C PHE A 392 11.83 12.33 -11.16
N GLY A 393 12.85 11.72 -11.77
CA GLY A 393 13.27 12.04 -13.12
C GLY A 393 12.15 11.82 -14.15
N GLN A 394 11.41 10.72 -14.04
CA GLN A 394 10.30 10.41 -14.90
C GLN A 394 9.10 11.36 -14.70
N LEU A 395 8.74 11.64 -13.44
CA LEU A 395 7.65 12.58 -13.12
C LEU A 395 7.96 13.99 -13.63
N TRP A 396 9.22 14.43 -13.51
CA TRP A 396 9.65 15.72 -14.02
C TRP A 396 9.43 15.84 -15.55
N GLN A 397 9.75 14.78 -16.29
CA GLN A 397 9.68 14.78 -17.75
C GLN A 397 8.27 14.51 -18.31
N GLN A 398 7.52 13.60 -17.67
CA GLN A 398 6.28 13.05 -18.25
C GLN A 398 5.00 13.46 -17.51
N GLN A 399 5.08 13.75 -16.21
CA GLN A 399 3.91 14.02 -15.37
C GLN A 399 4.17 15.13 -14.34
N PRO A 400 4.43 16.38 -14.79
CA PRO A 400 4.75 17.49 -13.87
C PRO A 400 3.62 17.79 -12.86
N SER A 401 2.35 17.52 -13.22
CA SER A 401 1.20 17.66 -12.31
C SER A 401 1.25 16.67 -11.14
N ALA A 402 1.65 15.42 -11.37
CA ALA A 402 1.84 14.42 -10.31
C ALA A 402 3.03 14.80 -9.42
N LEU A 403 4.12 15.32 -10.00
CA LEU A 403 5.24 15.84 -9.23
C LEU A 403 4.83 17.04 -8.37
N GLY A 404 4.04 17.97 -8.92
CA GLY A 404 3.50 19.11 -8.18
C GLY A 404 2.60 18.69 -7.02
N LEU A 405 1.73 17.69 -7.23
CA LEU A 405 0.92 17.09 -6.16
C LEU A 405 1.82 16.50 -5.08
N PHE A 406 2.82 15.70 -5.47
CA PHE A 406 3.72 15.05 -4.51
C PHE A 406 4.51 16.06 -3.68
N ALA A 407 5.12 17.05 -4.34
CA ALA A 407 5.85 18.13 -3.66
C ALA A 407 4.94 18.95 -2.74
N GLY A 408 3.73 19.30 -3.19
CA GLY A 408 2.74 20.02 -2.39
C GLY A 408 2.31 19.26 -1.14
N LEU A 409 2.08 17.96 -1.27
CA LEU A 409 1.74 17.10 -0.14
C LEU A 409 2.89 16.94 0.85
N LEU A 410 4.14 16.82 0.39
CA LEU A 410 5.31 16.80 1.27
C LEU A 410 5.52 18.14 1.98
N ALA A 411 5.33 19.25 1.27
CA ALA A 411 5.38 20.60 1.86
C ALA A 411 4.30 20.78 2.92
N ALA A 412 3.08 20.29 2.67
CA ALA A 412 1.99 20.30 3.65
C ALA A 412 2.33 19.47 4.90
N CYS A 413 2.94 18.29 4.75
CA CYS A 413 3.43 17.49 5.87
C CYS A 413 4.49 18.26 6.69
N ALA A 414 5.45 18.91 6.04
CA ALA A 414 6.48 19.68 6.70
C ALA A 414 5.89 20.91 7.43
N ALA A 415 4.98 21.64 6.79
CA ALA A 415 4.29 22.78 7.38
C ALA A 415 3.44 22.36 8.60
N LEU A 416 2.69 21.25 8.49
CA LEU A 416 1.91 20.70 9.60
C LEU A 416 2.81 20.25 10.75
N ALA A 417 3.95 19.59 10.46
CA ALA A 417 4.92 19.19 11.45
C ALA A 417 5.53 20.40 12.17
N TRP A 418 5.77 21.47 11.44
CA TRP A 418 6.28 22.73 12.02
C TRP A 418 5.20 23.41 12.88
N ALA A 419 3.97 23.46 12.41
CA ALA A 419 2.84 24.02 13.13
C ALA A 419 2.50 23.25 14.44
N MET A 420 2.82 21.94 14.50
CA MET A 420 2.64 21.13 15.70
C MET A 420 3.80 21.28 16.72
N ARG A 421 4.76 22.19 16.52
CA ARG A 421 5.79 22.45 17.54
C ARG A 421 5.14 23.04 18.78
N PRO A 422 5.52 22.61 20.00
CA PRO A 422 5.08 23.30 21.22
C PRO A 422 5.56 24.75 21.15
N GLY A 423 4.64 25.69 21.37
CA GLY A 423 4.98 27.10 21.48
C GLY A 423 6.13 27.25 22.50
N ARG A 424 7.11 28.07 22.23
CA ARG A 424 8.05 28.51 23.27
C ARG A 424 7.19 29.17 24.35
N THR A 425 6.97 28.49 25.45
CA THR A 425 6.57 29.16 26.68
C THR A 425 7.70 30.15 26.95
N THR A 426 7.47 31.43 26.68
CA THR A 426 8.27 32.50 27.22
C THR A 426 8.18 32.35 28.75
N ALA A 427 9.24 31.80 29.34
CA ALA A 427 9.46 31.81 30.77
C ALA A 427 9.73 33.23 31.24
#